data_35f598687467a458f6f860889f94b2f1
#
_entry.id   35f598687467a458f6f860889f94b2f1
#
_cell.length_a   1.000
_cell.length_b   1.000
_cell.length_c   1.000
_cell.angle_alpha   90.00
_cell.angle_beta   90.00
_cell.angle_gamma   90.00
#
_symmetry.space_group_name_H-M   'P 1'
#
loop_
_entity.id
_entity.type
_entity.pdbx_description
1 polymer ?
#
loop_
_entity_poly.entity_id
_entity_poly.type
_entity_poly.pdbx_seq_one_letter_code
_entity_poly.pdbx_strand_id
1 'polypeptide(L)'
;ELNDNILIKVESNVLREWTDKVLMAKNDVSFEISESNFVCSASSTELGKVIHSEPMNGKRIDTVAVRENVNITLSFQATKSMLIFSNCGEMFIIGFSNQQPSRLKVELGDGSYLCLYVAPKNKKEK
;
A
#
# COMPACT_ATOMS: atom_id res chain seq x y z
N GLU A 1 -15.06 0.12 4.22
CA GLU A 1 -14.32 0.42 5.34
C GLU A 1 -14.28 -0.72 6.31
N LEU A 2 -15.35 -1.27 6.60
CA LEU A 2 -15.36 -2.32 7.57
C LEU A 2 -14.88 -3.63 7.02
N ASN A 3 -14.69 -3.71 5.73
CA ASN A 3 -14.31 -4.94 5.09
C ASN A 3 -12.85 -5.01 4.73
N ASP A 4 -12.06 -4.07 5.16
CA ASP A 4 -10.64 -4.12 4.93
C ASP A 4 -10.05 -5.29 5.69
N ASN A 5 -9.14 -6.02 5.06
CA ASN A 5 -8.48 -7.13 5.72
C ASN A 5 -7.37 -6.63 6.65
N ILE A 6 -6.71 -5.56 6.25
CA ILE A 6 -5.65 -4.95 7.07
C ILE A 6 -5.80 -3.44 7.02
N LEU A 7 -5.70 -2.80 8.18
CA LEU A 7 -5.79 -1.35 8.29
C LEU A 7 -4.56 -0.85 9.02
N ILE A 8 -3.81 0.05 8.39
CA ILE A 8 -2.61 0.61 8.98
C ILE A 8 -2.63 2.12 8.89
N LYS A 9 -1.76 2.76 9.66
CA LYS A 9 -1.60 4.19 9.66
C LYS A 9 -0.12 4.49 9.49
N VAL A 10 0.22 5.31 8.52
CA VAL A 10 1.61 5.63 8.23
C VAL A 10 1.77 7.09 7.88
N GLU A 11 2.97 7.61 8.11
CA GLU A 11 3.30 8.98 7.70
C GLU A 11 3.56 9.00 6.21
N SER A 12 3.41 10.17 5.63
CA SER A 12 3.57 10.33 4.19
C SER A 12 4.97 9.93 3.71
N ASN A 13 6.00 10.21 4.49
CA ASN A 13 7.35 9.86 4.06
C ASN A 13 7.56 8.35 4.03
N VAL A 14 6.87 7.59 4.87
CA VAL A 14 6.94 6.14 4.84
C VAL A 14 6.25 5.61 3.58
N LEU A 15 5.05 6.11 3.32
CA LEU A 15 4.30 5.73 2.14
C LEU A 15 5.09 6.08 0.87
N ARG A 16 5.69 7.25 0.85
CA ARG A 16 6.46 7.70 -0.30
C ARG A 16 7.69 6.84 -0.49
N GLU A 17 8.34 6.47 0.60
CA GLU A 17 9.57 5.69 0.51
C GLU A 17 9.35 4.34 -0.15
N TRP A 18 8.35 3.56 0.31
CA TRP A 18 8.22 2.25 -0.29
C TRP A 18 7.57 2.29 -1.68
N THR A 19 6.68 3.22 -1.94
CA THR A 19 6.14 3.31 -3.30
C THR A 19 7.24 3.73 -4.28
N ASP A 20 8.06 4.69 -3.89
CA ASP A 20 9.13 5.16 -4.75
C ASP A 20 10.13 4.04 -5.03
N LYS A 21 10.44 3.25 -4.02
CA LYS A 21 11.40 2.18 -4.16
C LYS A 21 10.92 1.10 -5.13
N VAL A 22 9.70 0.60 -4.93
CA VAL A 22 9.23 -0.50 -5.78
C VAL A 22 8.90 -0.02 -7.19
N LEU A 23 8.58 1.26 -7.36
CA LEU A 23 8.31 1.78 -8.69
C LEU A 23 9.55 1.81 -9.58
N MET A 24 10.74 1.66 -9.00
CA MET A 24 11.95 1.60 -9.81
C MET A 24 11.94 0.40 -10.75
N ALA A 25 11.20 -0.64 -10.42
CA ALA A 25 11.11 -1.81 -11.29
C ALA A 25 10.23 -1.58 -12.51
N LYS A 26 9.40 -0.53 -12.48
CA LYS A 26 8.51 -0.18 -13.58
C LYS A 26 7.62 -1.34 -13.99
N ASN A 27 7.05 -1.99 -13.00
CA ASN A 27 6.24 -3.17 -13.21
C ASN A 27 5.17 -3.25 -12.12
N ASP A 28 4.32 -4.26 -12.20
CA ASP A 28 3.31 -4.49 -11.17
C ASP A 28 3.97 -4.73 -9.83
N VAL A 29 3.27 -4.40 -8.77
CA VAL A 29 3.81 -4.47 -7.42
C VAL A 29 2.97 -5.46 -6.61
N SER A 30 3.64 -6.40 -5.98
CA SER A 30 2.99 -7.38 -5.10
C SER A 30 3.07 -6.89 -3.66
N PHE A 31 1.97 -7.04 -2.94
CA PHE A 31 1.92 -6.71 -1.53
C PHE A 31 1.58 -7.97 -0.76
N GLU A 32 2.44 -8.34 0.16
CA GLU A 32 2.22 -9.49 1.03
C GLU A 32 2.32 -8.98 2.45
N ILE A 33 1.19 -8.85 3.11
CA ILE A 33 1.13 -8.23 4.41
C ILE A 33 0.51 -9.20 5.40
N SER A 34 1.20 -9.43 6.50
CA SER A 34 0.72 -10.30 7.54
C SER A 34 0.70 -9.52 8.85
N GLU A 35 0.35 -10.22 9.90
CA GLU A 35 0.34 -9.62 11.22
C GLU A 35 1.72 -9.11 11.63
N SER A 36 2.78 -9.76 11.16
CA SER A 36 4.13 -9.41 11.59
C SER A 36 4.92 -8.60 10.58
N ASN A 37 4.63 -8.72 9.30
CA ASN A 37 5.46 -8.08 8.27
C ASN A 37 4.66 -7.43 7.16
N PHE A 38 5.18 -6.30 6.71
CA PHE A 38 4.70 -5.63 5.52
C PHE A 38 5.76 -5.80 4.45
N VAL A 39 5.41 -6.43 3.33
CA VAL A 39 6.35 -6.64 2.25
C VAL A 39 5.71 -6.20 0.94
N CYS A 40 6.40 -5.35 0.20
CA CYS A 40 5.99 -5.07 -1.17
C CYS A 40 7.20 -5.25 -2.08
N SER A 41 6.96 -5.73 -3.28
CA SER A 41 8.05 -6.07 -4.18
C SER A 41 7.61 -5.97 -5.63
N ALA A 42 8.59 -5.80 -6.50
CA ALA A 42 8.34 -5.77 -7.94
C ALA A 42 9.59 -6.29 -8.65
N SER A 43 9.39 -6.91 -9.80
CA SER A 43 10.49 -7.51 -10.55
C SER A 43 10.76 -6.73 -11.82
N SER A 44 12.01 -6.71 -12.22
CA SER A 44 12.45 -6.02 -13.42
C SER A 44 13.52 -6.86 -14.09
N THR A 45 13.53 -6.90 -15.41
CA THR A 45 14.58 -7.64 -16.11
C THR A 45 15.95 -6.97 -15.93
N GLU A 46 15.95 -5.67 -15.66
CA GLU A 46 17.20 -4.95 -15.50
C GLU A 46 17.71 -4.92 -14.07
N LEU A 47 16.79 -4.69 -13.13
CA LEU A 47 17.19 -4.53 -11.74
C LEU A 47 17.08 -5.79 -10.92
N GLY A 48 16.45 -6.82 -11.47
CA GLY A 48 16.12 -7.99 -10.67
C GLY A 48 14.90 -7.72 -9.86
N LYS A 49 14.91 -8.07 -8.58
CA LYS A 49 13.74 -7.91 -7.74
C LYS A 49 13.99 -6.81 -6.71
N VAL A 50 13.07 -5.87 -6.65
CA VAL A 50 13.13 -4.78 -5.66
C VAL A 50 12.18 -5.15 -4.56
N ILE A 51 12.64 -5.19 -3.33
CA ILE A 51 11.83 -5.60 -2.19
C ILE A 51 11.93 -4.56 -1.09
N HIS A 52 10.79 -4.19 -0.55
CA HIS A 52 10.74 -3.38 0.66
C HIS A 52 10.03 -4.19 1.73
N SER A 53 10.65 -4.35 2.86
CA SER A 53 10.10 -5.15 3.95
C SER A 53 10.32 -4.41 5.26
N GLU A 54 9.28 -4.36 6.08
CA GLU A 54 9.45 -3.80 7.42
C GLU A 54 8.41 -4.39 8.35
N PRO A 55 8.66 -4.34 9.65
CA PRO A 55 7.75 -4.95 10.60
C PRO A 55 6.45 -4.17 10.71
N MET A 56 5.36 -4.90 10.81
CA MET A 56 4.10 -4.31 11.21
C MET A 56 4.25 -3.94 12.68
N ASN A 57 3.56 -2.98 13.15
CA ASN A 57 3.67 -2.58 14.54
C ASN A 57 5.08 -2.15 14.94
N GLY A 58 5.89 -1.76 13.96
CA GLY A 58 7.16 -1.15 14.27
C GLY A 58 6.96 0.34 14.46
N LYS A 59 8.06 1.10 14.42
CA LYS A 59 7.93 2.52 14.63
C LYS A 59 7.34 3.24 13.45
N ARG A 60 7.39 2.63 12.28
CA ARG A 60 6.97 3.34 11.06
C ARG A 60 5.57 2.97 10.64
N ILE A 61 5.07 1.83 11.04
CA ILE A 61 3.72 1.40 10.70
C ILE A 61 2.93 1.21 11.98
N ASP A 62 1.83 1.95 12.10
CA ASP A 62 0.93 1.79 13.22
C ASP A 62 -0.18 0.85 12.74
N THR A 63 -0.21 -0.34 13.26
CA THR A 63 -1.16 -1.36 12.84
C THR A 63 -2.47 -1.17 13.60
N VAL A 64 -3.53 -0.85 12.88
CA VAL A 64 -4.82 -0.63 13.50
C VAL A 64 -5.62 -1.92 13.60
N ALA A 65 -5.60 -2.72 12.54
CA ALA A 65 -6.34 -3.98 12.55
C ALA A 65 -5.75 -4.96 11.55
N VAL A 66 -5.70 -6.23 11.90
CA VAL A 66 -5.31 -7.28 10.98
C VAL A 66 -6.35 -8.39 11.14
N ARG A 67 -7.19 -8.56 10.12
CA ARG A 67 -8.20 -9.60 10.14
C ARG A 67 -7.82 -10.80 9.32
N GLU A 68 -6.99 -10.58 8.33
CA GLU A 68 -6.62 -11.63 7.41
C GLU A 68 -5.37 -11.18 6.68
N ASN A 69 -4.46 -12.08 6.35
CA ASN A 69 -3.28 -11.72 5.56
C ASN A 69 -3.71 -11.21 4.20
N VAL A 70 -2.95 -10.28 3.65
CA VAL A 70 -3.23 -9.69 2.36
C VAL A 70 -2.17 -10.15 1.38
N ASN A 71 -2.62 -10.55 0.18
CA ASN A 71 -1.73 -10.96 -0.89
C ASN A 71 -2.37 -10.45 -2.18
N ILE A 72 -1.96 -9.27 -2.62
CA ILE A 72 -2.55 -8.64 -3.79
C ILE A 72 -1.46 -8.12 -4.69
N THR A 73 -1.82 -7.84 -5.93
CA THR A 73 -0.94 -7.21 -6.89
C THR A 73 -1.63 -5.94 -7.38
N LEU A 74 -0.90 -4.85 -7.36
CA LEU A 74 -1.37 -3.59 -7.90
C LEU A 74 -0.57 -3.28 -9.15
N SER A 75 -1.21 -2.64 -10.13
CA SER A 75 -0.50 -2.28 -11.35
C SER A 75 0.51 -1.17 -11.06
N PHE A 76 1.43 -0.99 -11.99
CA PHE A 76 2.40 0.10 -11.90
C PHE A 76 1.67 1.44 -11.80
N GLN A 77 0.62 1.64 -12.60
CA GLN A 77 -0.11 2.90 -12.58
C GLN A 77 -0.84 3.11 -11.26
N ALA A 78 -1.42 2.07 -10.70
CA ALA A 78 -2.10 2.17 -9.42
C ALA A 78 -1.09 2.56 -8.32
N THR A 79 0.09 1.95 -8.34
CA THR A 79 1.11 2.26 -7.34
C THR A 79 1.63 3.68 -7.53
N LYS A 80 1.76 4.15 -8.78
CA LYS A 80 2.13 5.53 -9.04
C LYS A 80 1.11 6.50 -8.46
N SER A 81 -0.18 6.15 -8.55
CA SER A 81 -1.21 6.99 -7.96
C SER A 81 -1.05 7.10 -6.46
N MET A 82 -0.63 6.01 -5.81
CA MET A 82 -0.38 6.06 -4.38
C MET A 82 0.76 7.01 -4.06
N LEU A 83 1.82 6.97 -4.86
CA LEU A 83 2.95 7.88 -4.64
C LEU A 83 2.51 9.34 -4.80
N ILE A 84 1.74 9.64 -5.83
CA ILE A 84 1.25 11.00 -6.03
C ILE A 84 0.35 11.41 -4.87
N PHE A 85 -0.53 10.50 -4.44
CA PHE A 85 -1.44 10.79 -3.35
C PHE A 85 -0.69 11.05 -2.03
N SER A 86 0.51 10.48 -1.87
CA SER A 86 1.29 10.67 -0.66
C SER A 86 1.69 12.13 -0.44
N ASN A 87 1.55 12.96 -1.46
CA ASN A 87 1.86 14.37 -1.32
C ASN A 87 0.67 15.20 -0.83
N CYS A 88 -0.48 14.58 -0.61
CA CYS A 88 -1.69 15.33 -0.26
C CYS A 88 -1.84 15.60 1.23
N GLY A 89 -0.99 15.07 2.06
CA GLY A 89 -1.08 15.29 3.50
C GLY A 89 0.06 14.60 4.23
N GLU A 90 -0.07 14.49 5.53
CA GLU A 90 1.01 13.98 6.36
C GLU A 90 0.80 12.61 6.94
N MET A 91 -0.43 12.25 7.24
CA MET A 91 -0.72 10.98 7.88
C MET A 91 -1.80 10.27 7.10
N PHE A 92 -1.54 9.04 6.74
CA PHE A 92 -2.44 8.27 5.89
C PHE A 92 -2.95 7.04 6.61
N ILE A 93 -4.23 6.75 6.41
CA ILE A 93 -4.83 5.50 6.87
C ILE A 93 -5.04 4.67 5.62
N ILE A 94 -4.48 3.46 5.59
CA ILE A 94 -4.55 2.61 4.42
C ILE A 94 -5.24 1.31 4.78
N GLY A 95 -6.30 1.00 4.03
CA GLY A 95 -7.00 -0.26 4.19
C GLY A 95 -6.72 -1.14 3.00
N PHE A 96 -6.06 -2.27 3.24
CA PHE A 96 -5.75 -3.23 2.19
C PHE A 96 -6.79 -4.33 2.19
N SER A 97 -7.20 -4.76 1.01
CA SER A 97 -8.21 -5.82 0.86
C SER A 97 -7.82 -6.78 -0.23
N ASN A 98 -8.11 -8.06 -0.02
CA ASN A 98 -7.86 -9.07 -1.04
C ASN A 98 -8.92 -9.07 -2.12
N GLN A 99 -10.13 -8.68 -1.78
CA GLN A 99 -11.26 -8.83 -2.68
C GLN A 99 -11.85 -7.54 -3.19
N GLN A 100 -11.58 -6.45 -2.55
CA GLN A 100 -12.14 -5.16 -2.92
C GLN A 100 -11.01 -4.17 -3.11
N PRO A 101 -11.29 -2.99 -3.66
CA PRO A 101 -10.24 -1.98 -3.77
C PRO A 101 -9.67 -1.63 -2.42
N SER A 102 -8.37 -1.48 -2.37
CA SER A 102 -7.70 -0.92 -1.20
C SER A 102 -7.95 0.58 -1.22
N ARG A 103 -7.84 1.22 -0.05
CA ARG A 103 -8.14 2.65 0.01
C ARG A 103 -7.12 3.36 0.87
N LEU A 104 -6.81 4.57 0.47
CA LEU A 104 -5.91 5.44 1.20
C LEU A 104 -6.70 6.68 1.57
N LYS A 105 -6.65 7.06 2.83
CA LYS A 105 -7.38 8.22 3.32
C LYS A 105 -6.41 9.17 4.01
N VAL A 106 -6.55 10.45 3.72
CA VAL A 106 -5.74 11.47 4.38
C VAL A 106 -6.66 12.59 4.81
N GLU A 107 -6.49 13.07 6.03
CA GLU A 107 -7.28 14.17 6.55
C GLU A 107 -6.60 15.49 6.25
N LEU A 108 -7.40 16.49 5.94
CA LEU A 108 -6.88 17.77 5.50
C LEU A 108 -6.87 18.84 6.58
N GLY A 109 -7.22 18.49 7.80
CA GLY A 109 -7.09 19.42 8.92
C GLY A 109 -8.29 20.28 9.21
N ASP A 110 -9.26 20.35 8.30
CA ASP A 110 -10.46 21.16 8.52
C ASP A 110 -11.71 20.30 8.63
N GLY A 111 -11.53 19.03 8.93
CA GLY A 111 -12.65 18.10 9.01
C GLY A 111 -12.94 17.38 7.71
N SER A 112 -12.34 17.82 6.61
CA SER A 112 -12.52 17.14 5.34
C SER A 112 -11.39 16.14 5.13
N TYR A 113 -11.53 15.28 4.13
CA TYR A 113 -10.50 14.31 3.82
C TYR A 113 -10.56 13.94 2.35
N LEU A 114 -9.47 13.36 1.87
CA LEU A 114 -9.40 12.80 0.54
C LEU A 114 -9.27 11.30 0.66
N CYS A 115 -9.81 10.59 -0.32
CA CYS A 115 -9.74 9.14 -0.33
C CYS A 115 -9.43 8.65 -1.74
N LEU A 116 -8.43 7.78 -1.85
CA LEU A 116 -8.05 7.16 -3.10
C LEU A 116 -8.39 5.69 -3.02
N TYR A 117 -9.04 5.16 -4.05
CA TYR A 117 -9.36 3.73 -4.14
C TYR A 117 -8.52 3.11 -5.23
N VAL A 118 -7.91 1.97 -4.92
CA VAL A 118 -6.97 1.31 -5.80
C VAL A 118 -7.39 -0.14 -5.95
N ALA A 119 -7.83 -0.53 -7.13
CA ALA A 119 -8.29 -1.89 -7.36
C ALA A 119 -7.11 -2.83 -7.56
N PRO A 120 -7.15 -4.03 -6.98
CA PRO A 120 -6.11 -5.01 -7.25
C PRO A 120 -6.26 -5.55 -8.65
N LYS A 121 -5.18 -6.04 -9.22
CA LYS A 121 -5.24 -6.65 -10.52
C LYS A 121 -6.01 -7.95 -10.42
N ASN A 122 -6.70 -8.26 -11.51
CA ASN A 122 -7.46 -9.49 -11.58
C ASN A 122 -6.51 -10.67 -11.68
N LYS A 123 -6.55 -11.55 -10.68
CA LYS A 123 -5.64 -12.64 -10.64
C LYS A 123 -6.10 -13.85 -11.35
N LYS A 124 -7.36 -13.96 -11.68
CA LYS A 124 -7.80 -15.14 -12.17
C LYS A 124 -7.45 -15.42 -13.57
N GLU A 125 -7.06 -14.66 -14.26
CA GLU A 125 -6.76 -15.00 -15.50
C GLU A 125 -5.90 -15.94 -15.77
N LYS A 126 -5.92 -16.59 -15.97
CA LYS A 126 -5.11 -17.52 -16.05
C LYS A 126 -5.15 -18.01 -16.78
#